data_129ffe8b7520f4eeb3e029ddefce7dec
#
_entry.id   129ffe8b7520f4eeb3e029ddefce7dec
#
_cell.length_a   1.000
_cell.length_b   1.000
_cell.length_c   1.000
_cell.angle_alpha   90.00
_cell.angle_beta   90.00
_cell.angle_gamma   90.00
#
_symmetry.space_group_name_H-M   'P 1'
#
loop_
_entity.id
_entity.type
_entity.pdbx_description
1 polymer ?
#
loop_
_entity_poly.entity_id
_entity_poly.type
_entity_poly.pdbx_seq_one_letter_code
_entity_poly.pdbx_strand_id
1 'polypeptide(L)'
;MEKRIYSYDEAFEASLQYFKGDELAARVWVNKYAVKDSFGNIYEKSPEDMHWRIANEVARIESKYKNGLDAQQLYELLDHFKYIVPQGSPMTGIGNDYQVASLSNCFVIGMEGAADSYGAIIRIDEEQVQLMKRRGGVGHDLSHIRPKGSPVKNSALTSTGLVPFMERYSNSTREVAQDGRRGALMLSVSICLLYTSDAADDL
;
A
#
# COMPACT_ATOMS: atom_id res chain seq x y z
N MET A 1 -6.19 -1.04 -30.13
CA MET A 1 -7.62 -1.19 -29.86
C MET A 1 -7.96 -0.23 -28.72
N GLU A 2 -8.96 0.64 -28.91
CA GLU A 2 -9.50 1.42 -27.79
C GLU A 2 -10.06 0.45 -26.74
N LYS A 3 -9.60 0.55 -25.49
CA LYS A 3 -10.14 -0.25 -24.40
C LYS A 3 -11.56 0.27 -24.09
N ARG A 4 -12.52 -0.62 -23.95
CA ARG A 4 -13.91 -0.27 -23.63
C ARG A 4 -13.96 0.33 -22.21
N ILE A 5 -14.75 1.41 -22.07
CA ILE A 5 -15.07 2.02 -20.77
C ILE A 5 -16.44 1.48 -20.33
N TYR A 6 -16.54 1.15 -19.06
CA TYR A 6 -17.78 0.69 -18.42
C TYR A 6 -18.30 1.74 -17.45
N SER A 7 -19.62 1.85 -17.33
CA SER A 7 -20.23 2.63 -16.27
C SER A 7 -20.08 1.91 -14.91
N TYR A 8 -20.28 2.64 -13.84
CA TYR A 8 -20.28 2.04 -12.49
C TYR A 8 -21.33 0.93 -12.37
N ASP A 9 -22.55 1.18 -12.88
CA ASP A 9 -23.65 0.24 -12.78
C ASP A 9 -23.39 -1.04 -13.60
N GLU A 10 -22.85 -0.93 -14.82
CA GLU A 10 -22.45 -2.09 -15.62
C GLU A 10 -21.40 -2.95 -14.88
N ALA A 11 -20.40 -2.31 -14.29
CA ALA A 11 -19.35 -3.01 -13.56
C ALA A 11 -19.87 -3.61 -12.24
N PHE A 12 -20.75 -2.90 -11.55
CA PHE A 12 -21.38 -3.39 -10.33
C PHE A 12 -22.28 -4.60 -10.57
N GLU A 13 -23.18 -4.53 -11.55
CA GLU A 13 -24.07 -5.65 -11.90
C GLU A 13 -23.31 -6.91 -12.32
N ALA A 14 -22.27 -6.76 -13.16
CA ALA A 14 -21.45 -7.88 -13.56
C ALA A 14 -20.67 -8.49 -12.39
N SER A 15 -20.14 -7.64 -11.50
CA SER A 15 -19.45 -8.07 -10.28
C SER A 15 -20.41 -8.76 -9.31
N LEU A 16 -21.64 -8.28 -9.18
CA LEU A 16 -22.67 -8.88 -8.34
C LEU A 16 -23.00 -10.31 -8.81
N GLN A 17 -23.09 -10.51 -10.13
CA GLN A 17 -23.26 -11.85 -10.71
C GLN A 17 -22.06 -12.75 -10.41
N TYR A 18 -20.84 -12.23 -10.59
CA TYR A 18 -19.60 -12.96 -10.29
C TYR A 18 -19.54 -13.41 -8.83
N PHE A 19 -19.90 -12.54 -7.90
CA PHE A 19 -19.94 -12.81 -6.44
C PHE A 19 -21.26 -13.45 -5.97
N LYS A 20 -22.09 -13.97 -6.89
CA LYS A 20 -23.33 -14.70 -6.58
C LYS A 20 -24.29 -13.92 -5.67
N GLY A 21 -24.38 -12.61 -5.87
CA GLY A 21 -25.29 -11.73 -5.13
C GLY A 21 -24.69 -11.08 -3.88
N ASP A 22 -23.40 -11.25 -3.61
CA ASP A 22 -22.72 -10.50 -2.52
C ASP A 22 -22.47 -9.05 -2.94
N GLU A 23 -23.38 -8.17 -2.52
CA GLU A 23 -23.32 -6.74 -2.83
C GLU A 23 -22.10 -6.06 -2.22
N LEU A 24 -21.66 -6.49 -1.04
CA LEU A 24 -20.50 -5.89 -0.37
C LEU A 24 -19.22 -6.20 -1.15
N ALA A 25 -19.04 -7.45 -1.55
CA ALA A 25 -17.90 -7.87 -2.36
C ALA A 25 -17.88 -7.15 -3.71
N ALA A 26 -19.02 -7.05 -4.40
CA ALA A 26 -19.15 -6.36 -5.68
C ALA A 26 -18.79 -4.87 -5.55
N ARG A 27 -19.35 -4.18 -4.57
CA ARG A 27 -19.10 -2.76 -4.30
C ARG A 27 -17.65 -2.48 -3.95
N VAL A 28 -17.05 -3.33 -3.10
CA VAL A 28 -15.64 -3.21 -2.72
C VAL A 28 -14.75 -3.41 -3.92
N TRP A 29 -15.03 -4.40 -4.77
CA TRP A 29 -14.23 -4.66 -5.96
C TRP A 29 -14.27 -3.48 -6.94
N VAL A 30 -15.45 -3.02 -7.32
CA VAL A 30 -15.59 -1.89 -8.26
C VAL A 30 -14.90 -0.63 -7.72
N ASN A 31 -15.06 -0.33 -6.44
CA ASN A 31 -14.49 0.90 -5.87
C ASN A 31 -12.98 0.85 -5.68
N LYS A 32 -12.41 -0.32 -5.32
CA LYS A 32 -11.02 -0.41 -4.87
C LYS A 32 -10.08 -1.15 -5.80
N TYR A 33 -10.57 -2.07 -6.62
CA TYR A 33 -9.73 -3.02 -7.37
C TYR A 33 -9.88 -2.96 -8.88
N ALA A 34 -11.04 -2.61 -9.40
CA ALA A 34 -11.24 -2.40 -10.83
C ALA A 34 -10.25 -1.36 -11.36
N VAL A 35 -9.65 -1.65 -12.51
CA VAL A 35 -8.70 -0.71 -13.15
C VAL A 35 -9.41 0.54 -13.61
N LYS A 36 -8.88 1.68 -13.19
CA LYS A 36 -9.37 3.01 -13.53
C LYS A 36 -8.22 3.90 -14.00
N ASP A 37 -8.53 4.88 -14.84
CA ASP A 37 -7.63 5.98 -15.14
C ASP A 37 -7.76 7.13 -14.11
N SER A 38 -7.00 8.20 -14.34
CA SER A 38 -7.04 9.41 -13.51
C SER A 38 -8.36 10.20 -13.59
N PHE A 39 -9.21 9.89 -14.56
CA PHE A 39 -10.52 10.50 -14.76
C PHE A 39 -11.66 9.68 -14.14
N GLY A 40 -11.34 8.51 -13.59
CA GLY A 40 -12.31 7.60 -12.98
C GLY A 40 -13.01 6.65 -13.97
N ASN A 41 -12.58 6.60 -15.22
CA ASN A 41 -13.10 5.66 -16.20
C ASN A 41 -12.71 4.22 -15.81
N ILE A 42 -13.70 3.31 -15.83
CA ILE A 42 -13.53 1.91 -15.45
C ILE A 42 -13.25 1.08 -16.71
N TYR A 43 -12.20 0.28 -16.71
CA TYR A 43 -11.75 -0.54 -17.85
C TYR A 43 -11.95 -2.04 -17.64
N GLU A 44 -12.43 -2.46 -16.51
CA GLU A 44 -12.73 -3.85 -16.16
C GLU A 44 -14.21 -3.96 -15.76
N LYS A 45 -14.92 -4.91 -16.37
CA LYS A 45 -16.33 -5.11 -16.12
C LYS A 45 -16.61 -5.91 -14.84
N SER A 46 -15.72 -6.88 -14.54
CA SER A 46 -15.89 -7.80 -13.42
C SER A 46 -14.55 -8.31 -12.90
N PRO A 47 -14.48 -8.99 -11.75
CA PRO A 47 -13.28 -9.67 -11.28
C PRO A 47 -12.68 -10.65 -12.30
N GLU A 48 -13.47 -11.18 -13.21
CA GLU A 48 -12.99 -12.03 -14.31
C GLU A 48 -11.98 -11.30 -15.19
N ASP A 49 -12.29 -10.05 -15.61
CA ASP A 49 -11.37 -9.24 -16.40
C ASP A 49 -10.07 -8.96 -15.66
N MET A 50 -10.16 -8.69 -14.35
CA MET A 50 -8.99 -8.53 -13.48
C MET A 50 -8.13 -9.79 -13.46
N HIS A 51 -8.72 -10.96 -13.29
CA HIS A 51 -7.98 -12.21 -13.27
C HIS A 51 -7.33 -12.51 -14.62
N TRP A 52 -8.01 -12.23 -15.74
CA TRP A 52 -7.42 -12.34 -17.07
C TRP A 52 -6.25 -11.36 -17.28
N ARG A 53 -6.37 -10.12 -16.82
CA ARG A 53 -5.26 -9.16 -16.88
C ARG A 53 -4.03 -9.67 -16.14
N ILE A 54 -4.22 -10.14 -14.91
CA ILE A 54 -3.13 -10.69 -14.08
C ILE A 54 -2.55 -11.93 -14.75
N ALA A 55 -3.38 -12.87 -15.19
CA ALA A 55 -2.95 -14.10 -15.83
C ALA A 55 -2.13 -13.84 -17.11
N ASN A 56 -2.58 -12.93 -17.95
CA ASN A 56 -1.87 -12.54 -19.18
C ASN A 56 -0.51 -11.91 -18.89
N GLU A 57 -0.43 -11.01 -17.91
CA GLU A 57 0.84 -10.38 -17.58
C GLU A 57 1.85 -11.34 -16.94
N VAL A 58 1.38 -12.24 -16.07
CA VAL A 58 2.24 -13.30 -15.51
C VAL A 58 2.68 -14.26 -16.61
N ALA A 59 1.77 -14.71 -17.51
CA ALA A 59 2.11 -15.57 -18.63
C ALA A 59 3.15 -14.94 -19.57
N ARG A 60 3.09 -13.61 -19.77
CA ARG A 60 4.12 -12.88 -20.53
C ARG A 60 5.52 -13.05 -19.93
N ILE A 61 5.62 -13.13 -18.61
CA ILE A 61 6.90 -13.39 -17.92
C ILE A 61 7.23 -14.87 -17.95
N GLU A 62 6.25 -15.75 -17.69
CA GLU A 62 6.40 -17.21 -17.71
C GLU A 62 6.90 -17.74 -19.07
N SER A 63 6.51 -17.10 -20.17
CA SER A 63 6.97 -17.44 -21.53
C SER A 63 8.49 -17.39 -21.72
N LYS A 64 9.22 -16.78 -20.79
CA LYS A 64 10.69 -16.74 -20.79
C LYS A 64 11.31 -18.04 -20.21
N TYR A 65 10.52 -18.88 -19.59
CA TYR A 65 10.96 -20.11 -18.93
C TYR A 65 10.48 -21.34 -19.70
N LYS A 66 11.28 -22.40 -19.66
CA LYS A 66 11.04 -23.63 -20.46
C LYS A 66 9.71 -24.34 -20.11
N ASN A 67 9.30 -24.26 -18.86
CA ASN A 67 8.10 -24.92 -18.33
C ASN A 67 7.14 -23.88 -17.72
N GLY A 68 7.09 -22.66 -18.30
CA GLY A 68 6.20 -21.61 -17.83
C GLY A 68 4.73 -21.97 -18.02
N LEU A 69 3.89 -21.49 -17.11
CA LEU A 69 2.44 -21.64 -17.21
C LEU A 69 1.89 -20.68 -18.29
N ASP A 70 0.87 -21.14 -19.00
CA ASP A 70 0.12 -20.29 -19.92
C ASP A 70 -0.96 -19.46 -19.21
N ALA A 71 -1.55 -18.51 -19.94
CA ALA A 71 -2.54 -17.59 -19.36
C ALA A 71 -3.81 -18.30 -18.91
N GLN A 72 -4.21 -19.40 -19.57
CA GLN A 72 -5.39 -20.15 -19.18
C GLN A 72 -5.15 -20.89 -17.86
N GLN A 73 -4.03 -21.54 -17.71
CA GLN A 73 -3.64 -22.23 -16.48
C GLN A 73 -3.55 -21.25 -15.29
N LEU A 74 -2.96 -20.07 -15.53
CA LEU A 74 -2.87 -19.01 -14.52
C LEU A 74 -4.24 -18.45 -14.15
N TYR A 75 -5.12 -18.24 -15.13
CA TYR A 75 -6.50 -17.80 -14.89
C TYR A 75 -7.26 -18.81 -14.01
N GLU A 76 -7.16 -20.11 -14.30
CA GLU A 76 -7.83 -21.17 -13.52
C GLU A 76 -7.37 -21.23 -12.06
N LEU A 77 -6.13 -20.81 -11.77
CA LEU A 77 -5.62 -20.68 -10.41
C LEU A 77 -6.19 -19.45 -9.67
N LEU A 78 -6.50 -18.39 -10.40
CA LEU A 78 -6.98 -17.11 -9.87
C LEU A 78 -8.50 -17.06 -9.77
N ASP A 79 -9.20 -17.70 -10.73
CA ASP A 79 -10.65 -17.57 -10.89
C ASP A 79 -11.42 -17.93 -9.61
N HIS A 80 -12.42 -17.11 -9.30
CA HIS A 80 -13.18 -17.18 -8.05
C HIS A 80 -12.32 -17.17 -6.79
N PHE A 81 -11.06 -16.66 -6.86
CA PHE A 81 -10.10 -16.65 -5.75
C PHE A 81 -9.85 -18.05 -5.15
N LYS A 82 -9.90 -19.07 -6.01
CA LYS A 82 -9.95 -20.47 -5.56
C LYS A 82 -8.64 -20.97 -4.97
N TYR A 83 -7.52 -20.71 -5.64
CA TYR A 83 -6.20 -21.20 -5.23
C TYR A 83 -5.24 -20.06 -4.92
N ILE A 84 -5.32 -18.96 -5.68
CA ILE A 84 -4.49 -17.79 -5.50
C ILE A 84 -5.38 -16.59 -5.23
N VAL A 85 -5.17 -15.96 -4.07
CA VAL A 85 -5.81 -14.70 -3.67
C VAL A 85 -4.72 -13.62 -3.61
N PRO A 86 -4.55 -12.82 -4.67
CA PRO A 86 -3.55 -11.75 -4.64
C PRO A 86 -3.88 -10.70 -3.59
N GLN A 87 -2.87 -10.07 -3.04
CA GLN A 87 -3.07 -8.89 -2.20
C GLN A 87 -3.51 -7.68 -3.03
N GLY A 88 -4.01 -6.64 -2.37
CA GLY A 88 -4.62 -5.49 -3.05
C GLY A 88 -3.70 -4.77 -4.05
N SER A 89 -2.40 -4.63 -3.76
CA SER A 89 -1.47 -3.99 -4.70
C SER A 89 -1.19 -4.85 -5.93
N PRO A 90 -0.91 -6.16 -5.84
CA PRO A 90 -0.90 -7.05 -7.00
C PRO A 90 -2.21 -7.06 -7.78
N MET A 91 -3.37 -7.12 -7.11
CA MET A 91 -4.67 -7.09 -7.79
C MET A 91 -4.86 -5.86 -8.67
N THR A 92 -4.42 -4.70 -8.22
CA THR A 92 -4.59 -3.45 -8.97
C THR A 92 -3.41 -3.13 -9.87
N GLY A 93 -2.20 -3.60 -9.55
CA GLY A 93 -0.96 -3.17 -10.18
C GLY A 93 -0.46 -4.07 -11.31
N ILE A 94 -0.65 -5.40 -11.22
CA ILE A 94 -0.14 -6.31 -12.26
C ILE A 94 -0.89 -6.06 -13.57
N GLY A 95 -0.15 -5.72 -14.64
CA GLY A 95 -0.72 -5.44 -15.96
C GLY A 95 -1.55 -4.15 -16.05
N ASN A 96 -1.44 -3.25 -15.08
CA ASN A 96 -2.12 -1.96 -15.09
C ASN A 96 -1.25 -0.89 -15.78
N ASP A 97 -1.71 -0.38 -16.92
CA ASP A 97 -1.02 0.64 -17.70
C ASP A 97 -1.39 2.08 -17.31
N TYR A 98 -2.39 2.26 -16.44
CA TYR A 98 -2.93 3.59 -16.10
C TYR A 98 -2.36 4.19 -14.83
N GLN A 99 -1.89 3.36 -13.91
CA GLN A 99 -1.40 3.80 -12.60
C GLN A 99 -0.09 3.11 -12.24
N VAL A 100 0.85 3.91 -11.73
CA VAL A 100 2.08 3.36 -11.15
C VAL A 100 1.77 2.90 -9.72
N ALA A 101 1.77 1.60 -9.53
CA ALA A 101 1.54 0.98 -8.22
C ALA A 101 2.69 0.05 -7.85
N SER A 102 2.92 -0.13 -6.55
CA SER A 102 3.78 -1.19 -6.05
C SER A 102 3.11 -2.55 -6.23
N LEU A 103 3.88 -3.59 -6.44
CA LEU A 103 3.42 -4.98 -6.42
C LEU A 103 3.54 -5.61 -5.03
N SER A 104 3.97 -4.84 -4.02
CA SER A 104 3.99 -5.23 -2.61
C SER A 104 3.09 -4.32 -1.79
N ASN A 105 2.38 -4.88 -0.83
CA ASN A 105 1.46 -4.12 0.02
C ASN A 105 2.12 -3.49 1.23
N CYS A 106 3.20 -4.10 1.75
CA CYS A 106 3.83 -3.69 2.99
C CYS A 106 5.34 -3.60 2.86
N PHE A 107 5.89 -2.55 3.44
CA PHE A 107 7.32 -2.26 3.45
C PHE A 107 7.77 -1.97 4.87
N VAL A 108 8.92 -2.52 5.26
CA VAL A 108 9.65 -2.09 6.43
C VAL A 108 10.78 -1.19 5.96
N ILE A 109 10.82 0.03 6.48
CA ILE A 109 11.85 1.02 6.17
C ILE A 109 12.58 1.42 7.45
N GLY A 110 13.74 2.01 7.29
CA GLY A 110 14.55 2.49 8.41
C GLY A 110 15.90 2.95 7.92
N MET A 111 16.70 3.48 8.83
CA MET A 111 18.07 3.88 8.56
C MET A 111 19.03 3.20 9.52
N GLU A 112 20.11 2.69 8.99
CA GLU A 112 21.25 2.25 9.78
C GLU A 112 22.11 3.44 10.22
N GLY A 113 22.80 3.30 11.35
CA GLY A 113 23.76 4.28 11.83
C GLY A 113 23.11 5.50 12.48
N ALA A 114 23.22 6.68 11.87
CA ALA A 114 22.77 7.96 12.45
C ALA A 114 21.24 8.19 12.38
N ALA A 115 20.45 7.16 12.62
CA ALA A 115 18.99 7.19 12.53
C ALA A 115 18.31 8.21 13.46
N ASP A 116 18.97 8.61 14.55
CA ASP A 116 18.53 9.66 15.48
C ASP A 116 18.94 11.09 15.04
N SER A 117 19.24 11.30 13.77
CA SER A 117 19.46 12.64 13.24
C SER A 117 18.19 13.20 12.61
N TYR A 118 18.00 14.52 12.70
CA TYR A 118 16.84 15.18 12.07
C TYR A 118 16.79 14.92 10.55
N GLY A 119 17.95 14.88 9.91
CA GLY A 119 18.06 14.53 8.48
C GLY A 119 17.57 13.11 8.18
N ALA A 120 17.92 12.14 9.02
CA ALA A 120 17.43 10.77 8.88
C ALA A 120 15.91 10.66 9.08
N ILE A 121 15.37 11.34 10.08
CA ILE A 121 13.94 11.39 10.35
C ILE A 121 13.15 11.93 9.15
N ILE A 122 13.61 13.03 8.55
CA ILE A 122 12.98 13.60 7.34
C ILE A 122 13.10 12.67 6.14
N ARG A 123 14.24 12.00 5.98
CA ARG A 123 14.43 11.05 4.88
C ARG A 123 13.50 9.84 4.99
N ILE A 124 13.30 9.31 6.19
CA ILE A 124 12.32 8.23 6.43
C ILE A 124 10.91 8.71 6.09
N ASP A 125 10.56 9.95 6.45
CA ASP A 125 9.26 10.56 6.11
C ASP A 125 9.07 10.66 4.58
N GLU A 126 10.09 11.08 3.84
CA GLU A 126 10.09 11.10 2.39
C GLU A 126 9.88 9.70 1.81
N GLU A 127 10.66 8.71 2.26
CA GLU A 127 10.55 7.32 1.80
C GLU A 127 9.14 6.75 2.08
N GLN A 128 8.58 7.02 3.26
CA GLN A 128 7.22 6.65 3.65
C GLN A 128 6.21 7.21 2.64
N VAL A 129 6.26 8.49 2.35
CA VAL A 129 5.36 9.16 1.40
C VAL A 129 5.49 8.55 0.00
N GLN A 130 6.73 8.30 -0.47
CA GLN A 130 6.97 7.73 -1.80
C GLN A 130 6.39 6.31 -1.94
N LEU A 131 6.45 5.49 -0.90
CA LEU A 131 5.86 4.15 -0.89
C LEU A 131 4.34 4.22 -0.80
N MET A 132 3.80 5.08 0.06
CA MET A 132 2.36 5.25 0.24
C MET A 132 1.66 5.77 -1.03
N LYS A 133 2.28 6.67 -1.77
CA LYS A 133 1.78 7.13 -3.08
C LYS A 133 1.61 6.00 -4.10
N ARG A 134 2.30 4.88 -3.91
CA ARG A 134 2.24 3.68 -4.75
C ARG A 134 1.44 2.56 -4.12
N ARG A 135 0.55 2.88 -3.18
CA ARG A 135 -0.32 1.94 -2.45
C ARG A 135 0.42 1.01 -1.47
N GLY A 136 1.67 1.31 -1.10
CA GLY A 136 2.41 0.59 -0.07
C GLY A 136 1.98 1.03 1.33
N GLY A 137 1.74 0.08 2.24
CA GLY A 137 1.74 0.33 3.69
C GLY A 137 3.18 0.34 4.20
N VAL A 138 3.47 1.11 5.24
CA VAL A 138 4.83 1.30 5.74
C VAL A 138 4.89 1.03 7.24
N GLY A 139 5.95 0.35 7.66
CA GLY A 139 6.30 0.17 9.06
C GLY A 139 7.75 0.57 9.31
N HIS A 140 8.02 1.24 10.42
CA HIS A 140 9.38 1.51 10.87
C HIS A 140 9.49 1.62 12.39
N ASP A 141 10.70 1.39 12.89
CA ASP A 141 11.02 1.42 14.30
C ASP A 141 11.56 2.78 14.71
N LEU A 142 11.05 3.31 15.81
CA LEU A 142 11.45 4.62 16.37
C LEU A 142 12.32 4.48 17.63
N SER A 143 12.71 3.26 18.00
CA SER A 143 13.46 2.98 19.23
C SER A 143 14.83 3.66 19.30
N HIS A 144 15.36 4.11 18.17
CA HIS A 144 16.65 4.82 18.07
C HIS A 144 16.55 6.32 18.33
N ILE A 145 15.35 6.90 18.40
CA ILE A 145 15.15 8.32 18.68
C ILE A 145 15.39 8.56 20.16
N ARG A 146 16.28 9.53 20.47
CA ARG A 146 16.64 9.88 21.84
C ARG A 146 15.46 10.44 22.62
N PRO A 147 15.42 10.21 23.95
CA PRO A 147 14.35 10.72 24.80
C PRO A 147 14.29 12.24 24.86
N LYS A 148 13.14 12.78 25.28
CA LYS A 148 12.97 14.20 25.60
C LYS A 148 13.98 14.66 26.65
N GLY A 149 14.50 15.87 26.48
CA GLY A 149 15.49 16.45 27.38
C GLY A 149 16.91 15.99 27.15
N SER A 150 17.15 14.95 26.31
CA SER A 150 18.51 14.53 25.95
C SER A 150 19.25 15.66 25.23
N PRO A 151 20.56 15.83 25.48
CA PRO A 151 21.33 16.92 24.89
C PRO A 151 21.44 16.74 23.36
N VAL A 152 21.30 17.84 22.62
CA VAL A 152 21.54 17.93 21.18
C VAL A 152 22.61 19.00 20.87
N LYS A 153 23.40 18.77 19.82
CA LYS A 153 24.51 19.66 19.43
C LYS A 153 24.05 20.80 18.50
N ASN A 154 22.87 21.35 18.75
CA ASN A 154 22.36 22.49 17.99
C ASN A 154 21.77 23.56 18.92
N SER A 155 21.22 24.63 18.37
CA SER A 155 20.64 25.76 19.13
C SER A 155 19.45 25.40 20.01
N ALA A 156 18.81 24.24 19.81
CA ALA A 156 17.71 23.77 20.63
C ALA A 156 18.17 23.23 22.00
N LEU A 157 19.46 22.86 22.13
CA LEU A 157 20.11 22.31 23.30
C LEU A 157 19.57 20.96 23.78
N THR A 158 18.27 20.73 23.71
CA THR A 158 17.60 19.50 24.17
C THR A 158 16.67 18.92 23.11
N SER A 159 16.49 17.59 23.14
CA SER A 159 15.54 16.87 22.30
C SER A 159 14.10 17.09 22.74
N THR A 160 13.17 17.12 21.78
CA THR A 160 11.72 17.13 22.03
C THR A 160 11.15 15.73 22.28
N GLY A 161 11.97 14.69 22.14
CA GLY A 161 11.56 13.30 22.32
C GLY A 161 10.88 12.70 21.11
N LEU A 162 10.19 11.60 21.33
CA LEU A 162 9.60 10.73 20.29
C LEU A 162 8.28 11.26 19.73
N VAL A 163 7.42 11.77 20.59
CA VAL A 163 6.02 12.09 20.27
C VAL A 163 5.85 13.02 19.06
N PRO A 164 6.58 14.15 18.95
CA PRO A 164 6.44 15.04 17.78
C PRO A 164 6.79 14.36 16.44
N PHE A 165 7.69 13.37 16.46
CA PHE A 165 8.05 12.62 15.25
C PHE A 165 6.97 11.57 14.90
N MET A 166 6.34 10.94 15.88
CA MET A 166 5.17 10.09 15.66
C MET A 166 4.02 10.88 15.04
N GLU A 167 3.74 12.07 15.55
CA GLU A 167 2.75 12.98 14.97
C GLU A 167 3.08 13.38 13.55
N ARG A 168 4.35 13.69 13.27
CA ARG A 168 4.82 14.02 11.93
C ARG A 168 4.52 12.88 10.95
N TYR A 169 4.94 11.66 11.23
CA TYR A 169 4.71 10.50 10.37
C TYR A 169 3.22 10.18 10.20
N SER A 170 2.43 10.38 11.26
CA SER A 170 0.97 10.26 11.20
C SER A 170 0.34 11.31 10.29
N ASN A 171 0.82 12.55 10.31
CA ASN A 171 0.33 13.63 9.47
C ASN A 171 0.67 13.37 7.99
N SER A 172 1.94 13.02 7.68
CA SER A 172 2.34 12.66 6.33
C SER A 172 1.50 11.52 5.74
N THR A 173 1.13 10.54 6.59
CA THR A 173 0.22 9.46 6.19
C THR A 173 -1.16 9.96 5.79
N ARG A 174 -1.68 10.99 6.47
CA ARG A 174 -2.99 11.59 6.16
C ARG A 174 -2.97 12.45 4.90
N GLU A 175 -1.84 13.06 4.60
CA GLU A 175 -1.64 13.88 3.40
C GLU A 175 -1.67 13.05 2.11
N VAL A 176 -1.22 11.78 2.19
CA VAL A 176 -1.20 10.86 1.04
C VAL A 176 -2.56 10.19 0.89
N ALA A 177 -3.44 10.82 0.13
CA ALA A 177 -4.70 10.21 -0.29
C ALA A 177 -4.44 9.10 -1.34
N GLN A 178 -5.04 7.94 -1.15
CA GLN A 178 -4.94 6.78 -2.05
C GLN A 178 -6.32 6.41 -2.58
N ASP A 179 -6.96 7.26 -3.34
CA ASP A 179 -8.26 7.00 -4.01
C ASP A 179 -9.19 6.09 -3.16
N GLY A 180 -9.77 6.68 -2.09
CA GLY A 180 -10.66 5.98 -1.16
C GLY A 180 -9.97 5.02 -0.16
N ARG A 181 -8.64 4.92 -0.18
CA ARG A 181 -7.85 4.16 0.79
C ARG A 181 -6.89 5.08 1.54
N ARG A 182 -6.89 5.03 2.86
CA ARG A 182 -5.91 5.75 3.69
C ARG A 182 -4.57 5.01 3.65
N GLY A 183 -3.45 5.73 3.73
CA GLY A 183 -2.15 5.16 3.97
C GLY A 183 -2.16 4.30 5.24
N ALA A 184 -1.44 3.18 5.23
CA ALA A 184 -1.27 2.32 6.40
C ALA A 184 0.12 2.57 6.99
N LEU A 185 0.17 2.98 8.24
CA LEU A 185 1.41 3.22 9.00
C LEU A 185 1.43 2.36 10.25
N MET A 186 2.54 1.68 10.49
CA MET A 186 2.87 1.04 11.76
C MET A 186 4.17 1.63 12.30
N LEU A 187 4.13 2.09 13.54
CA LEU A 187 5.30 2.54 14.27
C LEU A 187 5.56 1.61 15.44
N SER A 188 6.78 1.12 15.59
CA SER A 188 7.20 0.35 16.74
C SER A 188 8.14 1.16 17.63
N VAL A 189 8.08 0.90 18.91
CA VAL A 189 8.93 1.51 19.94
C VAL A 189 9.30 0.47 20.96
N SER A 190 10.55 0.41 21.38
CA SER A 190 10.99 -0.45 22.48
C SER A 190 10.37 0.00 23.80
N ILE A 191 9.75 -0.92 24.52
CA ILE A 191 9.17 -0.64 25.84
C ILE A 191 10.22 -0.11 26.85
N CYS A 192 11.49 -0.46 26.68
CA CYS A 192 12.58 0.05 27.50
C CYS A 192 12.79 1.57 27.38
N LEU A 193 12.23 2.21 26.37
CA LEU A 193 12.31 3.66 26.15
C LEU A 193 11.09 4.43 26.68
N LEU A 194 10.04 3.74 27.10
CA LEU A 194 8.81 4.40 27.59
C LEU A 194 9.05 5.24 28.83
N TYR A 195 9.99 4.84 29.72
CA TYR A 195 10.35 5.62 30.90
C TYR A 195 11.20 6.87 30.59
N THR A 196 11.68 7.01 29.35
CA THR A 196 12.49 8.15 28.89
C THR A 196 11.73 9.06 27.93
N SER A 197 10.47 8.75 27.64
CA SER A 197 9.56 9.58 26.84
C SER A 197 8.44 10.16 27.72
N ASP A 198 7.86 11.31 27.30
CA ASP A 198 6.74 11.96 28.00
C ASP A 198 5.54 11.03 28.25
N ALA A 199 5.37 10.00 27.42
CA ALA A 199 4.28 9.03 27.57
C ALA A 199 4.39 8.18 28.84
N ALA A 200 5.55 8.18 29.53
CA ALA A 200 5.73 7.45 30.78
C ALA A 200 5.35 8.28 32.02
N ASP A 201 5.31 9.59 31.91
CA ASP A 201 4.96 10.49 33.02
C ASP A 201 3.43 10.70 33.15
N ASP A 202 2.66 10.28 32.13
CA ASP A 202 1.18 10.36 32.09
C ASP A 202 0.47 9.04 32.42
N LEU A 203 1.21 8.01 32.85
CA LEU A 203 0.67 6.71 33.31
C LEU A 203 0.92 6.54 34.83
#